data_87c37101f9fd47d54fad4f28484f329d
#
_entry.id   87c37101f9fd47d54fad4f28484f329d
#
_cell.length_a   1.000
_cell.length_b   1.000
_cell.length_c   1.000
_cell.angle_alpha   90.00
_cell.angle_beta   90.00
_cell.angle_gamma   90.00
#
_symmetry.space_group_name_H-M   'P 1'
#
loop_
_entity.id
_entity.type
_entity.pdbx_description
1 polymer ?
#
loop_
_entity_poly.entity_id
_entity_poly.type
_entity_poly.pdbx_seq_one_letter_code
_entity_poly.pdbx_strand_id
1 'polypeptide(L)'
;MSLTKKTKDKKVNFEFNKEYIRIVTSKIANNDAQFITNSFSEMHPADAADIIEHLSQNDRESLIKLNNFNIDPEVFVELNESIQTEIITNLSSDSIVSIIKNLDSDDAISILENVPEEDKNNILSSLPPKDRFALLESLSYPEDTAARLMQREFTAIPSNWSVGQTIDYLRENKDLPEEFLEIFIVNEDFNPVGTVPSSKVLTSPRDTKMATVMSESQLLVPVDMDREEVANLFENYNLNSAAVVDKNNKLVGMI
;
A
#
# COMPACT_ATOMS: atom_id res chain seq x y z
N MET A 1 26.90 -21.46 17.25
CA MET A 1 26.53 -21.63 15.84
C MET A 1 25.25 -22.45 15.80
N SER A 2 24.12 -21.82 15.71
CA SER A 2 22.85 -22.48 15.42
C SER A 2 21.99 -21.46 14.71
N LEU A 3 21.82 -21.65 13.42
CA LEU A 3 20.96 -20.90 12.52
C LEU A 3 19.53 -21.37 12.77
N THR A 4 18.77 -20.62 13.52
CA THR A 4 17.31 -20.80 13.55
C THR A 4 16.72 -20.14 12.29
N LYS A 5 16.58 -20.92 11.24
CA LYS A 5 15.64 -20.65 10.14
C LYS A 5 14.24 -20.55 10.74
N LYS A 6 13.70 -19.35 10.85
CA LYS A 6 12.26 -19.16 10.95
C LYS A 6 11.67 -19.52 9.60
N THR A 7 11.12 -20.69 9.49
CA THR A 7 10.25 -21.14 8.39
C THR A 7 8.96 -20.31 8.44
N LYS A 8 8.91 -19.27 7.60
CA LYS A 8 7.67 -18.60 7.20
C LYS A 8 6.99 -19.46 6.12
N ASP A 9 6.39 -20.59 6.47
CA ASP A 9 5.53 -21.35 5.58
C ASP A 9 4.69 -22.33 6.42
N LYS A 10 3.72 -21.76 7.13
CA LYS A 10 2.48 -22.44 7.45
C LYS A 10 1.36 -21.46 7.15
N LYS A 11 1.02 -21.32 5.85
CA LYS A 11 -0.33 -20.91 5.48
C LYS A 11 -1.25 -21.97 6.04
N VAL A 12 -1.79 -21.72 7.23
CA VAL A 12 -3.00 -22.39 7.67
C VAL A 12 -4.05 -21.92 6.68
N ASN A 13 -4.51 -22.81 5.82
CA ASN A 13 -5.73 -22.58 5.06
C ASN A 13 -6.83 -22.42 6.10
N PHE A 14 -7.14 -21.18 6.48
CA PHE A 14 -8.35 -20.89 7.21
C PHE A 14 -9.51 -21.11 6.23
N GLU A 15 -10.00 -22.37 6.16
CA GLU A 15 -11.35 -22.55 5.66
C GLU A 15 -12.23 -21.66 6.51
N PHE A 16 -12.85 -20.67 5.88
CA PHE A 16 -13.80 -19.73 6.48
C PHE A 16 -14.87 -20.53 7.24
N ASN A 17 -14.67 -20.70 8.54
CA ASN A 17 -15.49 -21.58 9.36
C ASN A 17 -16.32 -20.72 10.33
N LYS A 18 -17.65 -20.81 10.22
CA LYS A 18 -18.59 -20.20 11.15
C LYS A 18 -18.27 -20.51 12.63
N GLU A 19 -17.58 -21.60 12.89
CA GLU A 19 -17.12 -21.98 14.21
C GLU A 19 -16.01 -21.05 14.72
N TYR A 20 -15.09 -20.64 13.85
CA TYR A 20 -14.01 -19.72 14.22
C TYR A 20 -14.56 -18.32 14.53
N ILE A 21 -15.52 -17.81 13.76
CA ILE A 21 -16.19 -16.54 14.07
C ILE A 21 -16.85 -16.60 15.46
N ARG A 22 -17.49 -17.71 15.83
CA ARG A 22 -18.06 -17.89 17.17
C ARG A 22 -17.01 -17.86 18.26
N ILE A 23 -15.83 -18.45 18.00
CA ILE A 23 -14.70 -18.42 18.95
C ILE A 23 -14.23 -16.96 19.13
N VAL A 24 -13.98 -16.24 18.03
CA VAL A 24 -13.56 -14.83 18.06
C VAL A 24 -14.59 -13.98 18.80
N THR A 25 -15.88 -14.09 18.48
CA THR A 25 -16.97 -13.39 19.17
C THR A 25 -16.98 -13.68 20.68
N SER A 26 -16.82 -14.96 21.07
CA SER A 26 -16.74 -15.34 22.47
C SER A 26 -15.51 -14.74 23.16
N LYS A 27 -14.38 -14.68 22.49
CA LYS A 27 -13.14 -14.10 23.01
C LYS A 27 -13.22 -12.59 23.18
N ILE A 28 -13.86 -11.90 22.24
CA ILE A 28 -14.18 -10.47 22.34
C ILE A 28 -15.08 -10.23 23.57
N ALA A 29 -16.15 -10.99 23.72
CA ALA A 29 -17.08 -10.87 24.85
C ALA A 29 -16.40 -11.13 26.21
N ASN A 30 -15.37 -11.96 26.25
CA ASN A 30 -14.59 -12.26 27.45
C ASN A 30 -13.40 -11.32 27.66
N ASN A 31 -13.21 -10.28 26.83
CA ASN A 31 -12.09 -9.34 26.86
C ASN A 31 -10.70 -10.03 26.78
N ASP A 32 -10.60 -11.11 25.98
CA ASP A 32 -9.33 -11.83 25.78
C ASP A 32 -8.47 -11.16 24.70
N ALA A 33 -7.92 -9.98 25.05
CA ALA A 33 -7.11 -9.17 24.14
C ALA A 33 -5.89 -9.93 23.59
N GLN A 34 -5.27 -10.80 24.42
CA GLN A 34 -4.09 -11.54 24.02
C GLN A 34 -4.42 -12.58 22.94
N PHE A 35 -5.53 -13.28 23.07
CA PHE A 35 -5.99 -14.21 22.04
C PHE A 35 -6.26 -13.46 20.73
N ILE A 36 -6.96 -12.33 20.79
CA ILE A 36 -7.28 -11.52 19.61
C ILE A 36 -6.01 -11.05 18.90
N THR A 37 -5.08 -10.42 19.64
CA THR A 37 -3.82 -9.93 19.05
C THR A 37 -3.02 -11.06 18.41
N ASN A 38 -2.84 -12.18 19.11
CA ASN A 38 -2.07 -13.31 18.56
C ASN A 38 -2.74 -13.92 17.33
N SER A 39 -4.06 -14.08 17.37
CA SER A 39 -4.81 -14.68 16.26
C SER A 39 -4.75 -13.83 15.00
N PHE A 40 -4.97 -12.52 15.12
CA PHE A 40 -4.96 -11.62 13.98
C PHE A 40 -3.54 -11.38 13.43
N SER A 41 -2.50 -11.39 14.27
CA SER A 41 -1.11 -11.24 13.81
C SER A 41 -0.55 -12.45 13.05
N GLU A 42 -1.19 -13.62 13.14
CA GLU A 42 -0.80 -14.84 12.41
C GLU A 42 -1.61 -15.07 11.14
N MET A 43 -2.68 -14.26 10.90
CA MET A 43 -3.56 -14.38 9.75
C MET A 43 -3.04 -13.60 8.54
N HIS A 44 -3.48 -14.00 7.35
CA HIS A 44 -3.40 -13.14 6.18
C HIS A 44 -4.37 -11.96 6.36
N PRO A 45 -4.01 -10.72 5.96
CA PRO A 45 -4.88 -9.55 6.09
C PRO A 45 -6.30 -9.77 5.56
N ALA A 46 -6.46 -10.36 4.38
CA ALA A 46 -7.76 -10.67 3.80
C ALA A 46 -8.61 -11.62 4.67
N ASP A 47 -8.00 -12.67 5.28
CA ASP A 47 -8.72 -13.60 6.17
C ASP A 47 -9.17 -12.88 7.45
N ALA A 48 -8.35 -11.98 7.97
CA ALA A 48 -8.66 -11.17 9.15
C ALA A 48 -9.81 -10.17 8.85
N ALA A 49 -9.77 -9.54 7.68
CA ALA A 49 -10.83 -8.65 7.20
C ALA A 49 -12.16 -9.40 7.08
N ASP A 50 -12.17 -10.57 6.44
CA ASP A 50 -13.34 -11.43 6.32
C ASP A 50 -13.98 -11.76 7.69
N ILE A 51 -13.17 -12.04 8.70
CA ILE A 51 -13.67 -12.29 10.05
C ILE A 51 -14.34 -11.03 10.61
N ILE A 52 -13.68 -9.88 10.51
CA ILE A 52 -14.20 -8.59 11.01
C ILE A 52 -15.52 -8.24 10.33
N GLU A 53 -15.64 -8.45 9.04
CA GLU A 53 -16.86 -8.22 8.27
C GLU A 53 -18.04 -9.06 8.73
N HIS A 54 -17.76 -10.27 9.22
CA HIS A 54 -18.79 -11.19 9.71
C HIS A 54 -19.16 -10.98 11.20
N LEU A 55 -18.42 -10.14 11.93
CA LEU A 55 -18.80 -9.74 13.29
C LEU A 55 -20.03 -8.82 13.25
N SER A 56 -20.82 -8.84 14.32
CA SER A 56 -21.85 -7.82 14.51
C SER A 56 -21.22 -6.45 14.78
N GLN A 57 -21.94 -5.36 14.52
CA GLN A 57 -21.46 -4.01 14.83
C GLN A 57 -21.01 -3.88 16.29
N ASN A 58 -21.77 -4.42 17.24
CA ASN A 58 -21.41 -4.39 18.66
C ASN A 58 -20.12 -5.16 18.96
N ASP A 59 -19.87 -6.26 18.25
CA ASP A 59 -18.64 -7.03 18.42
C ASP A 59 -17.45 -6.31 17.82
N ARG A 60 -17.62 -5.63 16.67
CA ARG A 60 -16.57 -4.77 16.06
C ARG A 60 -16.22 -3.60 16.97
N GLU A 61 -17.22 -2.88 17.52
CA GLU A 61 -16.97 -1.81 18.50
C GLU A 61 -16.23 -2.33 19.75
N SER A 62 -16.56 -3.53 20.19
CA SER A 62 -15.89 -4.17 21.33
C SER A 62 -14.46 -4.56 21.00
N LEU A 63 -14.22 -5.06 19.77
CA LEU A 63 -12.89 -5.37 19.25
C LEU A 63 -12.00 -4.12 19.21
N ILE A 64 -12.52 -2.99 18.71
CA ILE A 64 -11.82 -1.71 18.67
C ILE A 64 -11.43 -1.26 20.09
N LYS A 65 -12.37 -1.29 21.03
CA LYS A 65 -12.14 -0.89 22.43
C LYS A 65 -11.13 -1.81 23.15
N LEU A 66 -11.14 -3.09 22.80
CA LEU A 66 -10.31 -4.09 23.45
C LEU A 66 -8.81 -3.91 23.15
N ASN A 67 -8.48 -3.47 21.96
CA ASN A 67 -7.09 -3.46 21.48
C ASN A 67 -6.70 -2.17 20.73
N ASN A 68 -7.50 -1.09 20.79
CA ASN A 68 -7.34 0.11 19.99
C ASN A 68 -7.10 -0.19 18.49
N PHE A 69 -7.70 -1.26 18.00
CA PHE A 69 -7.48 -1.77 16.64
C PHE A 69 -5.99 -1.96 16.30
N ASN A 70 -5.20 -2.45 17.26
CA ASN A 70 -3.80 -2.80 17.04
C ASN A 70 -3.71 -4.13 16.25
N ILE A 71 -4.14 -4.06 15.00
CA ILE A 71 -4.18 -5.12 13.99
C ILE A 71 -3.29 -4.64 12.85
N ASP A 72 -2.82 -5.54 12.01
CA ASP A 72 -2.04 -5.21 10.82
C ASP A 72 -2.79 -4.16 9.97
N PRO A 73 -2.19 -3.02 9.63
CA PRO A 73 -2.80 -1.99 8.79
C PRO A 73 -3.37 -2.50 7.47
N GLU A 74 -2.73 -3.50 6.85
CA GLU A 74 -3.20 -4.15 5.64
C GLU A 74 -4.61 -4.76 5.78
N VAL A 75 -4.99 -5.20 6.98
CA VAL A 75 -6.34 -5.69 7.25
C VAL A 75 -7.39 -4.60 7.00
N PHE A 76 -7.01 -3.34 7.28
CA PHE A 76 -7.90 -2.22 7.09
C PHE A 76 -8.22 -1.97 5.60
N VAL A 77 -7.22 -2.13 4.76
CA VAL A 77 -7.35 -1.97 3.30
C VAL A 77 -8.27 -3.04 2.70
N GLU A 78 -8.21 -4.26 3.21
CA GLU A 78 -9.01 -5.38 2.75
C GLU A 78 -10.49 -5.31 3.17
N LEU A 79 -10.86 -4.43 4.12
CA LEU A 79 -12.26 -4.26 4.56
C LEU A 79 -13.11 -3.55 3.52
N ASN A 80 -14.39 -3.90 3.41
CA ASN A 80 -15.33 -3.13 2.59
C ASN A 80 -15.52 -1.71 3.14
N GLU A 81 -15.79 -0.76 2.26
CA GLU A 81 -15.86 0.68 2.53
C GLU A 81 -16.79 1.04 3.69
N SER A 82 -17.94 0.35 3.81
CA SER A 82 -18.92 0.65 4.88
C SER A 82 -18.39 0.29 6.26
N ILE A 83 -17.62 -0.80 6.38
CA ILE A 83 -16.99 -1.23 7.62
C ILE A 83 -15.74 -0.42 7.91
N GLN A 84 -14.96 -0.05 6.90
CA GLN A 84 -13.86 0.91 7.05
C GLN A 84 -14.37 2.20 7.68
N THR A 85 -15.41 2.81 7.13
CA THR A 85 -16.01 4.04 7.64
C THR A 85 -16.54 3.89 9.07
N GLU A 86 -17.21 2.76 9.37
CA GLU A 86 -17.67 2.44 10.73
C GLU A 86 -16.49 2.39 11.72
N ILE A 87 -15.40 1.72 11.35
CA ILE A 87 -14.22 1.55 12.20
C ILE A 87 -13.51 2.89 12.40
N ILE A 88 -13.25 3.65 11.33
CA ILE A 88 -12.59 4.97 11.39
C ILE A 88 -13.31 5.89 12.37
N THR A 89 -14.63 5.94 12.29
CA THR A 89 -15.46 6.81 13.16
C THR A 89 -15.32 6.46 14.65
N ASN A 90 -14.95 5.23 14.97
CA ASN A 90 -14.79 4.73 16.32
C ASN A 90 -13.32 4.69 16.80
N LEU A 91 -12.35 4.97 15.93
CA LEU A 91 -10.92 5.01 16.28
C LEU A 91 -10.50 6.37 16.82
N SER A 92 -9.46 6.36 17.67
CA SER A 92 -8.78 7.60 18.05
C SER A 92 -7.90 8.11 16.90
N SER A 93 -7.68 9.44 16.86
CA SER A 93 -6.75 10.04 15.87
C SER A 93 -5.36 9.42 15.92
N ASP A 94 -4.85 9.06 17.11
CA ASP A 94 -3.55 8.39 17.27
C ASP A 94 -3.53 7.00 16.63
N SER A 95 -4.62 6.24 16.73
CA SER A 95 -4.75 4.92 16.09
C SER A 95 -4.79 5.07 14.56
N ILE A 96 -5.53 6.04 14.04
CA ILE A 96 -5.58 6.33 12.60
C ILE A 96 -4.18 6.73 12.08
N VAL A 97 -3.46 7.59 12.81
CA VAL A 97 -2.07 7.95 12.47
C VAL A 97 -1.16 6.73 12.43
N SER A 98 -1.33 5.78 13.38
CA SER A 98 -0.55 4.55 13.39
C SER A 98 -0.83 3.66 12.18
N ILE A 99 -2.08 3.57 11.74
CA ILE A 99 -2.49 2.84 10.53
C ILE A 99 -1.85 3.50 9.30
N ILE A 100 -2.10 4.79 9.08
CA ILE A 100 -1.63 5.55 7.91
C ILE A 100 -0.10 5.48 7.73
N LYS A 101 0.67 5.50 8.82
CA LYS A 101 2.15 5.45 8.76
C LYS A 101 2.73 4.14 8.21
N ASN A 102 1.93 3.09 8.20
CA ASN A 102 2.37 1.76 7.79
C ASN A 102 1.68 1.28 6.51
N LEU A 103 0.95 2.16 5.84
CA LEU A 103 0.31 1.90 4.55
C LEU A 103 0.99 2.68 3.42
N ASP A 104 0.82 2.20 2.21
CA ASP A 104 1.20 2.92 1.01
C ASP A 104 0.33 4.19 0.83
N SER A 105 0.81 5.13 0.04
CA SER A 105 0.21 6.47 0.00
C SER A 105 -1.19 6.51 -0.61
N ASP A 106 -1.52 5.63 -1.54
CA ASP A 106 -2.86 5.46 -2.13
C ASP A 106 -3.88 4.95 -1.11
N ASP A 107 -3.51 3.94 -0.33
CA ASP A 107 -4.32 3.40 0.76
C ASP A 107 -4.51 4.42 1.89
N ALA A 108 -3.44 5.15 2.24
CA ALA A 108 -3.50 6.23 3.20
C ALA A 108 -4.47 7.35 2.77
N ILE A 109 -4.52 7.68 1.47
CA ILE A 109 -5.48 8.64 0.89
C ILE A 109 -6.90 8.11 1.01
N SER A 110 -7.15 6.87 0.64
CA SER A 110 -8.48 6.23 0.74
C SER A 110 -9.02 6.28 2.17
N ILE A 111 -8.17 6.03 3.16
CA ILE A 111 -8.56 6.18 4.58
C ILE A 111 -8.89 7.63 4.92
N LEU A 112 -8.02 8.59 4.53
CA LEU A 112 -8.21 10.00 4.84
C LEU A 112 -9.49 10.58 4.21
N GLU A 113 -9.92 10.08 3.07
CA GLU A 113 -11.18 10.47 2.43
C GLU A 113 -12.38 10.18 3.32
N ASN A 114 -12.34 9.10 4.07
CA ASN A 114 -13.40 8.67 4.99
C ASN A 114 -13.30 9.28 6.41
N VAL A 115 -12.22 10.01 6.73
CA VAL A 115 -12.05 10.70 8.02
C VAL A 115 -12.86 12.00 8.05
N PRO A 116 -13.57 12.32 9.15
CA PRO A 116 -14.23 13.62 9.31
C PRO A 116 -13.25 14.79 9.15
N GLU A 117 -13.67 15.86 8.47
CA GLU A 117 -12.81 17.01 8.16
C GLU A 117 -12.16 17.67 9.39
N GLU A 118 -12.86 17.64 10.53
CA GLU A 118 -12.36 18.19 11.81
C GLU A 118 -11.15 17.40 12.34
N ASP A 119 -11.05 16.10 12.02
CA ASP A 119 -9.97 15.24 12.47
C ASP A 119 -8.81 15.14 11.46
N LYS A 120 -9.05 15.34 10.15
CA LYS A 120 -8.03 15.26 9.09
C LYS A 120 -6.80 16.11 9.38
N ASN A 121 -7.00 17.36 9.80
CA ASN A 121 -5.90 18.29 10.09
C ASN A 121 -5.04 17.82 11.27
N ASN A 122 -5.66 17.23 12.29
CA ASN A 122 -4.95 16.71 13.46
C ASN A 122 -4.12 15.49 13.08
N ILE A 123 -4.72 14.56 12.30
CA ILE A 123 -4.05 13.37 11.81
C ILE A 123 -2.86 13.75 10.92
N LEU A 124 -3.07 14.57 9.90
CA LEU A 124 -2.00 15.02 8.99
C LEU A 124 -0.86 15.74 9.74
N SER A 125 -1.20 16.54 10.77
CA SER A 125 -0.18 17.25 11.57
C SER A 125 0.68 16.30 12.40
N SER A 126 0.18 15.11 12.72
CA SER A 126 0.86 14.10 13.50
C SER A 126 1.74 13.15 12.67
N LEU A 127 1.66 13.27 11.32
CA LEU A 127 2.50 12.51 10.40
C LEU A 127 3.90 13.14 10.24
N PRO A 128 4.92 12.35 9.86
CA PRO A 128 6.21 12.87 9.45
C PRO A 128 6.05 13.91 8.33
N PRO A 129 6.91 14.96 8.27
CA PRO A 129 6.77 16.03 7.28
C PRO A 129 6.76 15.56 5.83
N LYS A 130 7.52 14.51 5.49
CA LYS A 130 7.59 13.92 4.14
C LYS A 130 6.23 13.34 3.75
N ASP A 131 5.67 12.46 4.59
CA ASP A 131 4.41 11.75 4.34
C ASP A 131 3.25 12.73 4.32
N ARG A 132 3.20 13.66 5.28
CA ARG A 132 2.20 14.74 5.33
C ARG A 132 2.18 15.55 4.04
N PHE A 133 3.37 15.95 3.52
CA PHE A 133 3.44 16.73 2.28
C PHE A 133 2.90 15.93 1.09
N ALA A 134 3.30 14.67 0.97
CA ALA A 134 2.86 13.77 -0.08
C ALA A 134 1.33 13.59 -0.07
N LEU A 135 0.75 13.32 1.10
CA LEU A 135 -0.70 13.15 1.26
C LEU A 135 -1.48 14.45 1.00
N LEU A 136 -1.00 15.60 1.50
CA LEU A 136 -1.62 16.89 1.22
C LEU A 136 -1.61 17.24 -0.26
N GLU A 137 -0.52 16.93 -0.96
CA GLU A 137 -0.44 17.14 -2.40
C GLU A 137 -1.46 16.26 -3.13
N SER A 138 -1.53 14.97 -2.82
CA SER A 138 -2.54 14.06 -3.42
C SER A 138 -3.96 14.52 -3.10
N LEU A 139 -4.26 14.90 -1.85
CA LEU A 139 -5.57 15.42 -1.45
C LEU A 139 -5.93 16.75 -2.12
N SER A 140 -4.99 17.49 -2.68
CA SER A 140 -5.27 18.73 -3.41
C SER A 140 -5.83 18.51 -4.81
N TYR A 141 -5.72 17.31 -5.36
CA TYR A 141 -6.31 16.95 -6.65
C TYR A 141 -7.80 16.57 -6.50
N PRO A 142 -8.60 16.68 -7.57
CA PRO A 142 -9.98 16.19 -7.57
C PRO A 142 -10.05 14.69 -7.25
N GLU A 143 -11.14 14.25 -6.62
CA GLU A 143 -11.30 12.87 -6.12
C GLU A 143 -11.24 11.81 -7.22
N ASP A 144 -11.77 12.11 -8.41
CA ASP A 144 -11.84 11.16 -9.53
C ASP A 144 -10.61 11.24 -10.46
N THR A 145 -9.41 11.51 -9.94
CA THR A 145 -8.20 11.64 -10.76
C THR A 145 -7.13 10.60 -10.44
N ALA A 146 -6.26 10.33 -11.40
CA ALA A 146 -5.10 9.44 -11.26
C ALA A 146 -4.22 9.80 -10.05
N ALA A 147 -4.11 11.09 -9.72
CA ALA A 147 -3.35 11.54 -8.56
C ALA A 147 -3.89 11.04 -7.22
N ARG A 148 -5.18 10.67 -7.16
CA ARG A 148 -5.81 10.08 -5.97
C ARG A 148 -5.63 8.56 -5.90
N LEU A 149 -5.38 7.92 -7.04
CA LEU A 149 -5.16 6.49 -7.16
C LEU A 149 -3.67 6.12 -7.12
N MET A 150 -2.76 7.10 -7.27
CA MET A 150 -1.35 6.80 -7.42
C MET A 150 -0.68 6.48 -6.09
N GLN A 151 0.13 5.43 -6.12
CA GLN A 151 1.13 5.11 -5.13
C GLN A 151 2.39 5.94 -5.37
N ARG A 152 2.97 6.49 -4.31
CA ARG A 152 4.20 7.29 -4.38
C ARG A 152 5.46 6.50 -4.04
N GLU A 153 5.27 5.30 -3.58
CA GLU A 153 6.29 4.32 -3.25
C GLU A 153 6.65 3.53 -4.53
N PHE A 154 7.58 4.07 -5.32
CA PHE A 154 8.06 3.46 -6.56
C PHE A 154 9.57 3.45 -6.67
N THR A 155 10.11 2.56 -7.49
CA THR A 155 11.54 2.49 -7.78
C THR A 155 11.85 3.14 -9.13
N ALA A 156 12.64 4.21 -9.12
CA ALA A 156 13.09 4.91 -10.32
C ALA A 156 14.63 4.91 -10.44
N ILE A 157 15.14 4.60 -11.64
CA ILE A 157 16.58 4.46 -11.92
C ILE A 157 16.95 5.28 -13.16
N PRO A 158 18.09 6.01 -13.15
CA PRO A 158 18.56 6.73 -14.32
C PRO A 158 18.89 5.79 -15.49
N SER A 159 18.50 6.17 -16.70
CA SER A 159 18.71 5.38 -17.93
C SER A 159 20.18 5.13 -18.27
N ASN A 160 21.09 6.01 -17.82
CA ASN A 160 22.52 5.91 -18.04
C ASN A 160 23.24 4.96 -17.06
N TRP A 161 22.56 4.46 -16.02
CA TRP A 161 23.16 3.47 -15.12
C TRP A 161 23.32 2.12 -15.77
N SER A 162 24.27 1.33 -15.25
CA SER A 162 24.37 -0.09 -15.59
C SER A 162 23.45 -0.93 -14.70
N VAL A 163 23.15 -2.13 -15.15
CA VAL A 163 22.45 -3.16 -14.36
C VAL A 163 23.17 -3.40 -13.02
N GLY A 164 24.51 -3.42 -13.04
CA GLY A 164 25.32 -3.58 -11.82
C GLY A 164 25.10 -2.46 -10.82
N GLN A 165 25.13 -1.20 -11.27
CA GLN A 165 24.86 -0.03 -10.42
C GLN A 165 23.44 -0.08 -9.85
N THR A 166 22.47 -0.48 -10.67
CA THR A 166 21.07 -0.65 -10.23
C THR A 166 20.96 -1.71 -9.13
N ILE A 167 21.55 -2.88 -9.32
CA ILE A 167 21.53 -3.96 -8.31
C ILE A 167 22.18 -3.50 -7.00
N ASP A 168 23.30 -2.80 -7.08
CA ASP A 168 24.01 -2.33 -5.88
C ASP A 168 23.17 -1.28 -5.14
N TYR A 169 22.54 -0.33 -5.86
CA TYR A 169 21.60 0.64 -5.31
C TYR A 169 20.40 -0.02 -4.64
N LEU A 170 19.76 -1.01 -5.29
CA LEU A 170 18.61 -1.73 -4.73
C LEU A 170 18.94 -2.49 -3.44
N ARG A 171 20.20 -2.90 -3.26
CA ARG A 171 20.67 -3.59 -2.04
C ARG A 171 21.02 -2.66 -0.90
N GLU A 172 21.50 -1.48 -1.22
CA GLU A 172 22.01 -0.50 -0.25
C GLU A 172 20.93 0.46 0.23
N ASN A 173 19.96 0.76 -0.62
CA ASN A 173 18.88 1.70 -0.30
C ASN A 173 17.77 0.99 0.50
N LYS A 174 17.54 1.48 1.72
CA LYS A 174 16.52 0.95 2.63
C LYS A 174 15.17 1.67 2.53
N ASP A 175 15.12 2.75 1.74
CA ASP A 175 13.92 3.57 1.57
C ASP A 175 13.09 3.15 0.33
N LEU A 176 13.43 2.01 -0.27
CA LEU A 176 12.69 1.44 -1.38
C LEU A 176 11.45 0.70 -0.88
N PRO A 177 10.38 0.61 -1.70
CA PRO A 177 9.25 -0.26 -1.42
C PRO A 177 9.71 -1.69 -1.12
N GLU A 178 9.04 -2.38 -0.20
CA GLU A 178 9.36 -3.77 0.12
C GLU A 178 9.13 -4.71 -1.07
N GLU A 179 8.08 -4.42 -1.87
CA GLU A 179 7.73 -5.16 -3.08
C GLU A 179 7.64 -4.22 -4.28
N PHE A 180 8.27 -4.59 -5.40
CA PHE A 180 8.11 -3.93 -6.69
C PHE A 180 8.36 -4.92 -7.83
N LEU A 181 7.46 -4.93 -8.80
CA LEU A 181 7.56 -5.78 -9.98
C LEU A 181 8.33 -5.11 -11.11
N GLU A 182 8.17 -3.80 -11.25
CA GLU A 182 8.78 -2.98 -12.30
C GLU A 182 9.62 -1.85 -11.73
N ILE A 183 10.66 -1.50 -12.46
CA ILE A 183 11.54 -0.36 -12.18
C ILE A 183 11.34 0.66 -13.27
N PHE A 184 10.96 1.88 -12.91
CA PHE A 184 10.82 2.98 -13.84
C PHE A 184 12.19 3.53 -14.22
N ILE A 185 12.42 3.73 -15.51
CA ILE A 185 13.65 4.30 -16.02
C ILE A 185 13.40 5.76 -16.36
N VAL A 186 14.22 6.64 -15.79
CA VAL A 186 14.07 8.08 -15.95
C VAL A 186 15.29 8.70 -16.64
N ASN A 187 15.06 9.83 -17.32
CA ASN A 187 16.12 10.67 -17.85
C ASN A 187 16.66 11.66 -16.80
N GLU A 188 17.54 12.59 -17.21
CA GLU A 188 18.15 13.60 -16.33
C GLU A 188 17.12 14.59 -15.74
N ASP A 189 16.01 14.81 -16.42
CA ASP A 189 14.90 15.70 -15.99
C ASP A 189 13.89 14.97 -15.09
N PHE A 190 14.13 13.69 -14.76
CA PHE A 190 13.23 12.80 -14.04
C PHE A 190 11.94 12.45 -14.81
N ASN A 191 11.99 12.51 -16.15
CA ASN A 191 10.88 12.06 -16.99
C ASN A 191 11.01 10.55 -17.22
N PRO A 192 9.92 9.77 -17.08
CA PRO A 192 9.97 8.34 -17.35
C PRO A 192 10.16 8.09 -18.86
N VAL A 193 11.13 7.24 -19.19
CA VAL A 193 11.50 6.89 -20.56
C VAL A 193 11.31 5.40 -20.86
N GLY A 194 11.00 4.60 -19.87
CA GLY A 194 10.74 3.18 -20.00
C GLY A 194 10.58 2.47 -18.66
N THR A 195 10.34 1.17 -18.72
CA THR A 195 10.29 0.28 -17.54
C THR A 195 11.15 -0.96 -17.74
N VAL A 196 11.58 -1.55 -16.63
CA VAL A 196 12.29 -2.83 -16.62
C VAL A 196 11.71 -3.70 -15.53
N PRO A 197 11.21 -4.91 -15.85
CA PRO A 197 10.84 -5.87 -14.83
C PRO A 197 12.03 -6.22 -13.92
N SER A 198 11.79 -6.32 -12.61
CA SER A 198 12.84 -6.66 -11.63
C SER A 198 13.57 -7.96 -11.98
N SER A 199 12.85 -8.96 -12.53
CA SER A 199 13.42 -10.22 -13.00
C SER A 199 14.43 -10.02 -14.13
N LYS A 200 14.21 -9.05 -15.04
CA LYS A 200 15.12 -8.77 -16.15
C LYS A 200 16.40 -8.11 -15.68
N VAL A 201 16.34 -7.26 -14.66
CA VAL A 201 17.54 -6.70 -14.01
C VAL A 201 18.41 -7.82 -13.42
N LEU A 202 17.78 -8.78 -12.72
CA LEU A 202 18.51 -9.90 -12.10
C LEU A 202 19.15 -10.87 -13.10
N THR A 203 18.62 -10.98 -14.30
CA THR A 203 19.08 -11.92 -15.35
C THR A 203 19.98 -11.28 -16.40
N SER A 204 20.14 -9.96 -16.38
CA SER A 204 20.97 -9.23 -17.35
C SER A 204 22.43 -9.09 -16.87
N PRO A 205 23.44 -9.05 -17.80
CA PRO A 205 24.82 -8.80 -17.43
C PRO A 205 25.01 -7.45 -16.73
N ARG A 206 25.86 -7.40 -15.71
CA ARG A 206 26.05 -6.23 -14.85
C ARG A 206 26.57 -4.98 -15.57
N ASP A 207 27.29 -5.14 -16.67
CA ASP A 207 27.86 -4.07 -17.49
C ASP A 207 26.87 -3.47 -18.52
N THR A 208 25.71 -4.12 -18.71
CA THR A 208 24.69 -3.66 -19.64
C THR A 208 24.02 -2.38 -19.11
N LYS A 209 23.76 -1.40 -20.00
CA LYS A 209 23.05 -0.17 -19.63
C LYS A 209 21.56 -0.40 -19.45
N MET A 210 20.94 0.29 -18.48
CA MET A 210 19.50 0.21 -18.23
C MET A 210 18.71 0.64 -19.48
N ALA A 211 19.16 1.67 -20.21
CA ALA A 211 18.57 2.07 -21.49
C ALA A 211 18.50 0.95 -22.55
N THR A 212 19.39 -0.06 -22.46
CA THR A 212 19.40 -1.17 -23.44
C THR A 212 18.43 -2.30 -23.06
N VAL A 213 18.14 -2.44 -21.76
CA VAL A 213 17.28 -3.52 -21.25
C VAL A 213 15.84 -3.08 -21.02
N MET A 214 15.58 -1.77 -20.98
CA MET A 214 14.23 -1.23 -20.77
C MET A 214 13.31 -1.49 -21.97
N SER A 215 12.02 -1.47 -21.70
CA SER A 215 10.96 -1.33 -22.70
C SER A 215 10.64 0.15 -22.85
N GLU A 216 10.74 0.68 -24.08
CA GLU A 216 10.41 2.08 -24.39
C GLU A 216 8.89 2.34 -24.51
N SER A 217 8.09 1.30 -24.67
CA SER A 217 6.65 1.44 -24.79
C SER A 217 6.02 1.61 -23.41
N GLN A 218 6.02 2.82 -22.94
CA GLN A 218 5.41 3.16 -21.67
C GLN A 218 4.20 4.08 -21.89
N LEU A 219 3.03 3.64 -21.41
CA LEU A 219 1.88 4.52 -21.27
C LEU A 219 2.10 5.40 -20.04
N LEU A 220 2.00 6.71 -20.25
CA LEU A 220 2.08 7.71 -19.20
C LEU A 220 0.67 8.13 -18.80
N VAL A 221 0.42 8.18 -17.50
CA VAL A 221 -0.85 8.62 -16.92
C VAL A 221 -0.65 10.02 -16.34
N PRO A 222 -1.23 11.09 -16.93
CA PRO A 222 -1.23 12.40 -16.30
C PRO A 222 -1.96 12.40 -14.95
N VAL A 223 -1.48 13.16 -13.98
CA VAL A 223 -2.08 13.27 -12.62
C VAL A 223 -3.55 13.67 -12.64
N ASP A 224 -4.02 14.39 -13.66
CA ASP A 224 -5.38 14.87 -13.84
C ASP A 224 -6.26 13.98 -14.74
N MET A 225 -5.75 12.82 -15.16
CA MET A 225 -6.54 11.83 -15.90
C MET A 225 -7.66 11.28 -15.03
N ASP A 226 -8.84 11.14 -15.62
CA ASP A 226 -10.00 10.56 -14.95
C ASP A 226 -9.76 9.08 -14.59
N ARG A 227 -10.22 8.68 -13.41
CA ARG A 227 -10.04 7.30 -12.88
C ARG A 227 -10.64 6.22 -13.79
N GLU A 228 -11.75 6.51 -14.48
CA GLU A 228 -12.36 5.56 -15.41
C GLU A 228 -11.52 5.42 -16.69
N GLU A 229 -10.88 6.51 -17.15
CA GLU A 229 -9.94 6.46 -18.26
C GLU A 229 -8.69 5.64 -17.88
N VAL A 230 -8.18 5.81 -16.65
CA VAL A 230 -7.08 4.99 -16.12
C VAL A 230 -7.47 3.51 -16.13
N ALA A 231 -8.65 3.16 -15.57
CA ALA A 231 -9.12 1.77 -15.56
C ALA A 231 -9.23 1.18 -16.99
N ASN A 232 -9.74 1.95 -17.95
CA ASN A 232 -9.81 1.55 -19.34
C ASN A 232 -8.42 1.32 -19.98
N LEU A 233 -7.41 2.12 -19.60
CA LEU A 233 -6.03 1.91 -20.07
C LEU A 233 -5.48 0.58 -19.55
N PHE A 234 -5.66 0.31 -18.24
CA PHE A 234 -5.20 -0.95 -17.63
C PHE A 234 -5.84 -2.16 -18.28
N GLU A 235 -7.16 -2.14 -18.50
CA GLU A 235 -7.89 -3.23 -19.15
C GLU A 235 -7.47 -3.41 -20.62
N ASN A 236 -7.45 -2.34 -21.42
CA ASN A 236 -7.18 -2.41 -22.85
C ASN A 236 -5.75 -2.84 -23.18
N TYR A 237 -4.77 -2.45 -22.37
CA TYR A 237 -3.35 -2.73 -22.59
C TYR A 237 -2.79 -3.80 -21.66
N ASN A 238 -3.63 -4.39 -20.80
CA ASN A 238 -3.25 -5.41 -19.82
C ASN A 238 -2.02 -4.99 -19.01
N LEU A 239 -2.07 -3.77 -18.47
CA LEU A 239 -0.98 -3.18 -17.70
C LEU A 239 -0.91 -3.81 -16.31
N ASN A 240 0.31 -4.00 -15.80
CA ASN A 240 0.56 -4.34 -14.40
C ASN A 240 0.83 -3.08 -13.56
N SER A 241 1.40 -2.06 -14.20
CA SER A 241 1.65 -0.75 -13.59
C SER A 241 1.75 0.31 -14.68
N ALA A 242 1.59 1.58 -14.29
CA ALA A 242 1.77 2.73 -15.18
C ALA A 242 2.43 3.89 -14.43
N ALA A 243 3.33 4.60 -15.11
CA ALA A 243 3.96 5.81 -14.57
C ALA A 243 2.96 6.96 -14.53
N VAL A 244 2.78 7.57 -13.36
CA VAL A 244 2.00 8.82 -13.22
C VAL A 244 2.93 10.01 -13.33
N VAL A 245 2.57 10.99 -14.16
CA VAL A 245 3.39 12.16 -14.46
C VAL A 245 2.68 13.47 -14.18
N ASP A 246 3.45 14.45 -13.73
CA ASP A 246 2.99 15.83 -13.56
C ASP A 246 2.90 16.59 -14.90
N LYS A 247 2.51 17.87 -14.85
CA LYS A 247 2.41 18.76 -16.00
C LYS A 247 3.74 19.01 -16.74
N ASN A 248 4.87 18.69 -16.10
CA ASN A 248 6.21 18.79 -16.67
C ASN A 248 6.73 17.43 -17.16
N ASN A 249 5.86 16.42 -17.25
CA ASN A 249 6.18 15.02 -17.54
C ASN A 249 7.15 14.36 -16.52
N LYS A 250 7.27 14.89 -15.32
CA LYS A 250 8.08 14.25 -14.27
C LYS A 250 7.31 13.12 -13.64
N LEU A 251 8.01 12.03 -13.36
CA LEU A 251 7.47 10.89 -12.62
C LEU A 251 7.16 11.31 -11.17
N VAL A 252 5.90 11.19 -10.77
CA VAL A 252 5.42 11.58 -9.42
C VAL A 252 4.76 10.45 -8.65
N GLY A 253 4.43 9.36 -9.33
CA GLY A 253 3.81 8.18 -8.74
C GLY A 253 3.68 7.04 -9.75
N MET A 254 3.01 5.98 -9.31
CA MET A 254 2.61 4.85 -10.16
C MET A 254 1.19 4.40 -9.81
N ILE A 255 0.54 3.75 -10.73
CA ILE A 255 -0.71 3.01 -10.53
C ILE A 255 -0.48 1.59 -11.00
#